data_ee829849a6d2494277859c93f681898f
#
_entry.id   ee829849a6d2494277859c93f681898f
#
_cell.length_a   1.000
_cell.length_b   1.000
_cell.length_c   1.000
_cell.angle_alpha   90.00
_cell.angle_beta   90.00
_cell.angle_gamma   90.00
#
_symmetry.space_group_name_H-M   'P 1'
#
loop_
_entity.id
_entity.type
_entity.pdbx_description
1 polymer ?
#
loop_
_entity_poly.entity_id
_entity_poly.type
_entity_poly.pdbx_seq_one_letter_code
_entity_poly.pdbx_strand_id
1 'polypeptide(L)'
;MKRILVIGQGPAGISAAVYAKRGGAAVTVVANGVGALEKAERIENYYGFGEPLTGKELAAQGVEGAKRLGVDFIQGELVGLRFKDTMDGFIAETPDAVIEADAVVLAMGASRLAPPLAGVKELEGHGVSYCAICDAFFYRGKEASVLGAGDYALAEAAALLLHAAKVHLLTNGEAAPAHVPAGLLVHTERLAAVEGEGRVERVVFAGGTALPVSGVFVAVGTAGSTAIAKKLGILL
;
A
#
# COMPACT_ATOMS: atom_id res chain seq x y z
N MET A 1 -15.94 -27.58 12.28
CA MET A 1 -14.70 -26.83 12.01
C MET A 1 -15.13 -25.45 11.53
N LYS A 2 -14.56 -24.37 12.08
CA LYS A 2 -14.88 -23.00 11.64
C LYS A 2 -14.29 -22.75 10.26
N ARG A 3 -15.07 -22.09 9.40
CA ARG A 3 -14.65 -21.70 8.05
C ARG A 3 -14.23 -20.23 8.07
N ILE A 4 -12.99 -19.97 7.69
CA ILE A 4 -12.44 -18.61 7.63
C ILE A 4 -12.12 -18.28 6.18
N LEU A 5 -12.67 -17.17 5.72
CA LEU A 5 -12.37 -16.59 4.41
C LEU A 5 -11.37 -15.46 4.57
N VAL A 6 -10.29 -15.52 3.83
CA VAL A 6 -9.28 -14.44 3.76
C VAL A 6 -9.37 -13.78 2.40
N ILE A 7 -9.55 -12.48 2.38
CA ILE A 7 -9.59 -11.70 1.14
C ILE A 7 -8.25 -11.01 0.92
N GLY A 8 -7.51 -11.51 -0.06
CA GLY A 8 -6.17 -11.04 -0.43
C GLY A 8 -5.06 -12.02 -0.04
N GLN A 9 -4.14 -12.26 -0.98
CA GLN A 9 -2.99 -13.18 -0.84
C GLN A 9 -1.65 -12.46 -0.68
N GLY A 10 -1.68 -11.21 -0.22
CA GLY A 10 -0.47 -10.50 0.19
C GLY A 10 0.08 -11.05 1.52
N PRO A 11 1.20 -10.49 2.03
CA PRO A 11 1.84 -10.99 3.26
C PRO A 11 0.90 -11.08 4.46
N ALA A 12 0.02 -10.10 4.63
CA ALA A 12 -0.95 -10.10 5.73
C ALA A 12 -1.98 -11.23 5.60
N GLY A 13 -2.54 -11.41 4.38
CA GLY A 13 -3.54 -12.45 4.13
C GLY A 13 -2.96 -13.85 4.25
N ILE A 14 -1.80 -14.10 3.67
CA ILE A 14 -1.13 -15.40 3.76
C ILE A 14 -0.74 -15.70 5.22
N SER A 15 -0.20 -14.73 5.96
CA SER A 15 0.10 -14.92 7.38
C SER A 15 -1.16 -15.27 8.17
N ALA A 16 -2.24 -14.53 7.98
CA ALA A 16 -3.52 -14.83 8.65
C ALA A 16 -4.04 -16.23 8.29
N ALA A 17 -4.00 -16.60 7.01
CA ALA A 17 -4.44 -17.91 6.52
C ALA A 17 -3.64 -19.06 7.15
N VAL A 18 -2.31 -18.92 7.19
CA VAL A 18 -1.42 -19.93 7.78
C VAL A 18 -1.73 -20.12 9.28
N TYR A 19 -1.87 -19.03 10.04
CA TYR A 19 -2.16 -19.15 11.47
C TYR A 19 -3.58 -19.65 11.74
N ALA A 20 -4.57 -19.21 10.98
CA ALA A 20 -5.94 -19.74 11.09
C ALA A 20 -6.00 -21.24 10.80
N LYS A 21 -5.28 -21.70 9.76
CA LYS A 21 -5.17 -23.13 9.43
C LYS A 21 -4.51 -23.92 10.54
N ARG A 22 -3.41 -23.42 11.09
CA ARG A 22 -2.72 -24.05 12.23
C ARG A 22 -3.60 -24.06 13.49
N GLY A 23 -4.51 -23.10 13.64
CA GLY A 23 -5.53 -23.06 14.69
C GLY A 23 -6.71 -24.04 14.48
N GLY A 24 -6.68 -24.86 13.43
CA GLY A 24 -7.67 -25.89 13.16
C GLY A 24 -8.89 -25.41 12.37
N ALA A 25 -8.85 -24.24 11.72
CA ALA A 25 -9.92 -23.78 10.84
C ALA A 25 -9.83 -24.39 9.44
N ALA A 26 -10.96 -24.45 8.72
CA ALA A 26 -10.99 -24.56 7.27
C ALA A 26 -10.77 -23.15 6.69
N VAL A 27 -9.75 -22.97 5.87
CA VAL A 27 -9.35 -21.64 5.38
C VAL A 27 -9.36 -21.62 3.87
N THR A 28 -10.04 -20.62 3.32
CA THR A 28 -10.04 -20.30 1.89
C THR A 28 -9.52 -18.88 1.70
N VAL A 29 -8.60 -18.69 0.78
CA VAL A 29 -8.09 -17.38 0.36
C VAL A 29 -8.71 -17.03 -1.00
N VAL A 30 -9.32 -15.86 -1.11
CA VAL A 30 -9.79 -15.28 -2.38
C VAL A 30 -8.89 -14.11 -2.73
N ALA A 31 -8.33 -14.10 -3.93
CA ALA A 31 -7.48 -13.02 -4.38
C ALA A 31 -7.42 -12.90 -5.91
N ASN A 32 -7.21 -11.67 -6.37
CA ASN A 32 -6.94 -11.35 -7.76
C ASN A 32 -5.52 -10.76 -7.88
N GLY A 33 -4.51 -11.63 -8.05
CA GLY A 33 -3.10 -11.25 -8.15
C GLY A 33 -2.40 -11.03 -6.79
N VAL A 34 -1.14 -10.66 -6.85
CA VAL A 34 -0.24 -10.55 -5.69
C VAL A 34 -0.23 -9.14 -5.05
N GLY A 35 -1.02 -8.23 -5.59
CA GLY A 35 -1.19 -6.88 -5.06
C GLY A 35 0.09 -6.04 -5.11
N ALA A 36 0.34 -5.26 -4.06
CA ALA A 36 1.45 -4.29 -4.02
C ALA A 36 2.84 -4.94 -4.17
N LEU A 37 2.99 -6.21 -3.78
CA LEU A 37 4.26 -6.93 -3.95
C LEU A 37 4.68 -7.10 -5.41
N GLU A 38 3.73 -7.07 -6.36
CA GLU A 38 4.05 -7.25 -7.78
C GLU A 38 5.06 -6.24 -8.31
N LYS A 39 5.06 -5.03 -7.74
CA LYS A 39 5.90 -3.91 -8.13
C LYS A 39 7.24 -3.84 -7.38
N ALA A 40 7.44 -4.67 -6.37
CA ALA A 40 8.67 -4.67 -5.59
C ALA A 40 9.75 -5.47 -6.31
N GLU A 41 10.71 -4.78 -6.91
CA GLU A 41 11.82 -5.40 -7.66
C GLU A 41 12.89 -5.99 -6.73
N ARG A 42 13.05 -5.42 -5.52
CA ARG A 42 14.07 -5.82 -4.58
C ARG A 42 13.59 -5.63 -3.14
N ILE A 43 13.56 -6.71 -2.37
CA ILE A 43 13.20 -6.73 -0.95
C ILE A 43 14.40 -7.27 -0.18
N GLU A 44 15.01 -6.43 0.66
CA GLU A 44 16.21 -6.74 1.46
C GLU A 44 15.95 -6.71 2.97
N ASN A 45 14.82 -6.14 3.38
CA ASN A 45 14.48 -5.88 4.77
C ASN A 45 13.49 -6.89 5.37
N TYR A 46 13.33 -8.06 4.76
CA TYR A 46 12.47 -9.12 5.27
C TYR A 46 13.32 -10.19 5.95
N TYR A 47 13.03 -10.44 7.22
CA TYR A 47 13.80 -11.41 8.01
C TYR A 47 13.70 -12.83 7.44
N GLY A 48 14.83 -13.53 7.40
CA GLY A 48 14.89 -14.95 7.04
C GLY A 48 15.39 -15.25 5.62
N PHE A 49 15.71 -14.21 4.84
CA PHE A 49 16.34 -14.38 3.53
C PHE A 49 17.76 -13.84 3.54
N GLY A 50 18.71 -14.64 3.05
CA GLY A 50 20.11 -14.24 2.96
C GLY A 50 20.44 -13.41 1.73
N GLU A 51 19.59 -13.50 0.71
CA GLU A 51 19.71 -12.75 -0.55
C GLU A 51 18.42 -11.95 -0.79
N PRO A 52 18.50 -10.81 -1.49
CA PRO A 52 17.33 -10.05 -1.88
C PRO A 52 16.37 -10.87 -2.74
N LEU A 53 15.07 -10.67 -2.53
CA LEU A 53 14.00 -11.28 -3.32
C LEU A 53 13.17 -10.23 -4.03
N THR A 54 12.60 -10.58 -5.16
CA THR A 54 11.50 -9.81 -5.76
C THR A 54 10.21 -10.03 -4.97
N GLY A 55 9.30 -9.07 -5.03
CA GLY A 55 7.99 -9.24 -4.40
C GLY A 55 7.18 -10.41 -4.99
N LYS A 56 7.37 -10.72 -6.28
CA LYS A 56 6.75 -11.87 -6.94
C LYS A 56 7.25 -13.19 -6.36
N GLU A 57 8.55 -13.32 -6.15
CA GLU A 57 9.16 -14.51 -5.53
C GLU A 57 8.69 -14.68 -4.08
N LEU A 58 8.68 -13.59 -3.31
CA LEU A 58 8.19 -13.61 -1.92
C LEU A 58 6.72 -14.03 -1.85
N ALA A 59 5.87 -13.48 -2.70
CA ALA A 59 4.46 -13.83 -2.76
C ALA A 59 4.24 -15.30 -3.16
N ALA A 60 4.97 -15.78 -4.16
CA ALA A 60 4.89 -17.17 -4.62
C ALA A 60 5.27 -18.16 -3.51
N GLN A 61 6.37 -17.90 -2.79
CA GLN A 61 6.80 -18.71 -1.66
C GLN A 61 5.77 -18.74 -0.53
N GLY A 62 5.14 -17.58 -0.24
CA GLY A 62 4.08 -17.49 0.77
C GLY A 62 2.85 -18.32 0.40
N VAL A 63 2.37 -18.20 -0.83
CA VAL A 63 1.22 -18.95 -1.36
C VAL A 63 1.51 -20.46 -1.37
N GLU A 64 2.68 -20.88 -1.83
CA GLU A 64 3.08 -22.29 -1.85
C GLU A 64 3.15 -22.87 -0.42
N GLY A 65 3.73 -22.13 0.51
CA GLY A 65 3.78 -22.51 1.92
C GLY A 65 2.38 -22.69 2.52
N ALA A 66 1.44 -21.80 2.22
CA ALA A 66 0.07 -21.90 2.69
C ALA A 66 -0.68 -23.09 2.06
N LYS A 67 -0.52 -23.32 0.74
CA LYS A 67 -1.09 -24.50 0.04
C LYS A 67 -0.59 -25.81 0.64
N ARG A 68 0.70 -25.91 0.94
CA ARG A 68 1.28 -27.10 1.59
C ARG A 68 0.66 -27.39 2.96
N LEU A 69 0.19 -26.37 3.66
CA LEU A 69 -0.52 -26.51 4.93
C LEU A 69 -2.02 -26.83 4.75
N GLY A 70 -2.52 -26.90 3.52
CA GLY A 70 -3.89 -27.24 3.21
C GLY A 70 -4.83 -26.02 3.24
N VAL A 71 -4.34 -24.83 2.95
CA VAL A 71 -5.15 -23.65 2.67
C VAL A 71 -5.66 -23.73 1.23
N ASP A 72 -6.97 -23.51 1.04
CA ASP A 72 -7.60 -23.48 -0.27
C ASP A 72 -7.50 -22.08 -0.89
N PHE A 73 -7.40 -22.00 -2.22
CA PHE A 73 -7.28 -20.77 -2.96
C PHE A 73 -8.32 -20.69 -4.08
N ILE A 74 -9.00 -19.55 -4.16
CA ILE A 74 -9.90 -19.18 -5.25
C ILE A 74 -9.32 -17.94 -5.92
N GLN A 75 -9.00 -18.07 -7.20
CA GLN A 75 -8.60 -16.92 -8.02
C GLN A 75 -9.86 -16.16 -8.42
N GLY A 76 -9.93 -14.89 -8.05
CA GLY A 76 -11.07 -14.04 -8.38
C GLY A 76 -11.12 -12.75 -7.58
N GLU A 77 -11.94 -11.83 -8.06
CA GLU A 77 -12.21 -10.58 -7.38
C GLU A 77 -13.45 -10.71 -6.49
N LEU A 78 -13.38 -10.20 -5.26
CA LEU A 78 -14.54 -10.09 -4.40
C LEU A 78 -15.47 -8.99 -4.93
N VAL A 79 -16.65 -9.38 -5.40
CA VAL A 79 -17.68 -8.44 -5.91
C VAL A 79 -18.77 -8.15 -4.89
N GLY A 80 -18.96 -9.01 -3.91
CA GLY A 80 -19.94 -8.83 -2.84
C GLY A 80 -19.49 -9.44 -1.52
N LEU A 81 -19.85 -8.78 -0.41
CA LEU A 81 -19.70 -9.32 0.93
C LEU A 81 -20.87 -8.83 1.79
N ARG A 82 -21.58 -9.75 2.44
CA ARG A 82 -22.71 -9.45 3.30
C ARG A 82 -22.80 -10.45 4.46
N PHE A 83 -23.49 -10.06 5.51
CA PHE A 83 -23.86 -11.00 6.55
C PHE A 83 -24.89 -12.02 6.01
N LYS A 84 -24.89 -13.21 6.60
CA LYS A 84 -26.01 -14.14 6.45
C LYS A 84 -27.26 -13.56 7.10
N ASP A 85 -28.44 -13.98 6.65
CA ASP A 85 -29.70 -13.54 7.24
C ASP A 85 -29.81 -13.92 8.73
N THR A 86 -29.17 -15.01 9.13
CA THR A 86 -29.03 -15.51 10.50
C THR A 86 -28.02 -14.73 11.34
N MET A 87 -27.24 -13.82 10.73
CA MET A 87 -26.19 -13.03 11.38
C MET A 87 -25.06 -13.86 12.05
N ASP A 88 -24.96 -15.15 11.73
CA ASP A 88 -23.97 -16.08 12.27
C ASP A 88 -22.76 -16.34 11.34
N GLY A 89 -22.63 -15.54 10.30
CA GLY A 89 -21.54 -15.66 9.33
C GLY A 89 -21.71 -14.71 8.16
N PHE A 90 -20.95 -14.99 7.12
CA PHE A 90 -20.81 -14.14 5.94
C PHE A 90 -21.07 -14.92 4.67
N ILE A 91 -21.55 -14.22 3.65
CA ILE A 91 -21.61 -14.66 2.27
C ILE A 91 -20.74 -13.72 1.44
N ALA A 92 -19.74 -14.29 0.79
CA ALA A 92 -18.84 -13.59 -0.13
C ALA A 92 -19.11 -14.07 -1.55
N GLU A 93 -19.11 -13.15 -2.50
CA GLU A 93 -19.42 -13.39 -3.90
C GLU A 93 -18.23 -13.00 -4.78
N THR A 94 -17.86 -13.89 -5.68
CA THR A 94 -16.97 -13.63 -6.82
C THR A 94 -17.79 -13.82 -8.10
N PRO A 95 -17.29 -13.43 -9.29
CA PRO A 95 -17.98 -13.70 -10.54
C PRO A 95 -18.35 -15.18 -10.74
N ASP A 96 -17.53 -16.09 -10.21
CA ASP A 96 -17.64 -17.53 -10.49
C ASP A 96 -18.06 -18.37 -9.28
N ALA A 97 -18.16 -17.79 -8.06
CA ALA A 97 -18.44 -18.55 -6.85
C ALA A 97 -19.16 -17.73 -5.78
N VAL A 98 -19.98 -18.43 -4.98
CA VAL A 98 -20.54 -17.94 -3.71
C VAL A 98 -19.90 -18.73 -2.57
N ILE A 99 -19.32 -18.04 -1.61
CA ILE A 99 -18.52 -18.63 -0.53
C ILE A 99 -19.15 -18.25 0.80
N GLU A 100 -19.48 -19.25 1.60
CA GLU A 100 -19.91 -19.05 2.98
C GLU A 100 -18.76 -19.18 3.97
N ALA A 101 -18.69 -18.25 4.92
CA ALA A 101 -17.69 -18.27 5.98
C ALA A 101 -18.31 -17.91 7.34
N ASP A 102 -17.72 -18.43 8.42
CA ASP A 102 -18.08 -18.06 9.78
C ASP A 102 -17.37 -16.77 10.21
N ALA A 103 -16.21 -16.47 9.59
CA ALA A 103 -15.46 -15.24 9.78
C ALA A 103 -14.73 -14.84 8.50
N VAL A 104 -14.47 -13.54 8.36
CA VAL A 104 -13.76 -12.96 7.21
C VAL A 104 -12.58 -12.12 7.69
N VAL A 105 -11.44 -12.29 7.05
CA VAL A 105 -10.25 -11.45 7.23
C VAL A 105 -10.08 -10.60 5.96
N LEU A 106 -10.20 -9.30 6.11
CA LEU A 106 -9.99 -8.34 5.02
C LEU A 106 -8.49 -7.97 4.94
N ALA A 107 -7.77 -8.57 4.02
CA ALA A 107 -6.33 -8.38 3.80
C ALA A 107 -6.02 -7.90 2.38
N MET A 108 -6.92 -7.10 1.81
CA MET A 108 -6.86 -6.62 0.42
C MET A 108 -5.78 -5.55 0.19
N GLY A 109 -4.99 -5.24 1.22
CA GLY A 109 -4.01 -4.17 1.18
C GLY A 109 -4.66 -2.79 1.09
N ALA A 110 -3.82 -1.81 0.81
CA ALA A 110 -4.23 -0.45 0.55
C ALA A 110 -3.82 -0.07 -0.87
N SER A 111 -4.76 0.35 -1.69
CA SER A 111 -4.44 1.05 -2.93
C SER A 111 -4.06 2.47 -2.56
N ARG A 112 -2.84 2.85 -2.84
CA ARG A 112 -2.38 4.21 -2.63
C ARG A 112 -2.98 5.09 -3.72
N LEU A 113 -3.55 6.21 -3.32
CA LEU A 113 -4.10 7.16 -4.27
C LEU A 113 -2.94 7.89 -4.94
N ALA A 114 -2.84 7.76 -6.26
CA ALA A 114 -1.96 8.60 -7.07
C ALA A 114 -2.78 9.79 -7.56
N PRO A 115 -2.33 11.03 -7.32
CA PRO A 115 -2.99 12.18 -7.90
C PRO A 115 -2.84 12.15 -9.43
N PRO A 116 -3.79 12.72 -10.19
CA PRO A 116 -3.69 12.85 -11.63
C PRO A 116 -2.68 13.97 -11.99
N LEU A 117 -1.43 13.75 -11.64
CA LEU A 117 -0.33 14.67 -11.85
C LEU A 117 0.65 14.05 -12.85
N ALA A 118 1.02 14.80 -13.89
CA ALA A 118 1.95 14.33 -14.92
C ALA A 118 3.28 13.88 -14.30
N GLY A 119 3.83 12.79 -14.78
CA GLY A 119 5.10 12.21 -14.34
C GLY A 119 5.01 11.31 -13.10
N VAL A 120 3.93 11.39 -12.32
CA VAL A 120 3.81 10.55 -11.10
C VAL A 120 3.75 9.07 -11.45
N LYS A 121 2.94 8.70 -12.44
CA LYS A 121 2.78 7.30 -12.85
C LYS A 121 3.97 6.81 -13.68
N GLU A 122 4.48 7.65 -14.53
CA GLU A 122 5.59 7.36 -15.45
C GLU A 122 6.91 7.12 -14.69
N LEU A 123 7.10 7.85 -13.58
CA LEU A 123 8.30 7.77 -12.76
C LEU A 123 8.13 6.91 -11.48
N GLU A 124 7.03 6.13 -11.40
CA GLU A 124 6.82 5.19 -10.29
C GLU A 124 7.94 4.15 -10.24
N GLY A 125 8.58 3.99 -9.08
CA GLY A 125 9.78 3.17 -8.91
C GLY A 125 11.08 3.84 -9.36
N HIS A 126 11.00 4.93 -10.10
CA HIS A 126 12.14 5.71 -10.60
C HIS A 126 12.25 7.08 -9.90
N GLY A 127 12.04 7.09 -8.60
CA GLY A 127 12.07 8.29 -7.78
C GLY A 127 10.69 8.73 -7.29
N VAL A 128 9.58 8.27 -7.88
CA VAL A 128 8.26 8.35 -7.25
C VAL A 128 8.07 7.10 -6.40
N SER A 129 7.85 7.29 -5.11
CA SER A 129 7.60 6.24 -4.12
C SER A 129 6.30 6.52 -3.35
N TYR A 130 5.81 5.50 -2.67
CA TYR A 130 4.64 5.58 -1.81
C TYR A 130 4.93 5.11 -0.37
N CYS A 131 6.19 4.90 0.00
CA CYS A 131 6.56 4.36 1.30
C CYS A 131 7.94 4.88 1.74
N ALA A 132 7.96 5.86 2.62
CA ALA A 132 9.23 6.39 3.11
C ALA A 132 10.01 5.36 3.95
N ILE A 133 9.34 4.57 4.79
CA ILE A 133 10.00 3.51 5.58
C ILE A 133 10.70 2.49 4.67
N CYS A 134 10.16 2.24 3.45
CA CYS A 134 10.75 1.31 2.50
C CYS A 134 11.99 1.91 1.81
N ASP A 135 11.89 3.19 1.39
CA ASP A 135 12.78 3.76 0.37
C ASP A 135 13.61 4.95 0.86
N ALA A 136 13.33 5.53 2.04
CA ALA A 136 14.02 6.74 2.54
C ALA A 136 15.55 6.56 2.60
N PHE A 137 16.03 5.35 2.85
CA PHE A 137 17.45 5.05 2.89
C PHE A 137 18.17 5.41 1.57
N PHE A 138 17.53 5.25 0.41
CA PHE A 138 18.11 5.59 -0.89
C PHE A 138 18.25 7.10 -1.15
N TYR A 139 17.63 7.91 -0.28
CA TYR A 139 17.66 9.38 -0.35
C TYR A 139 18.62 10.01 0.67
N ARG A 140 19.48 9.22 1.29
CA ARG A 140 20.50 9.74 2.20
C ARG A 140 21.35 10.81 1.52
N GLY A 141 21.39 12.00 2.14
CA GLY A 141 22.15 13.15 1.64
C GLY A 141 21.58 13.84 0.41
N LYS A 142 20.36 13.44 -0.05
CA LYS A 142 19.65 14.05 -1.18
C LYS A 142 18.48 14.90 -0.71
N GLU A 143 17.94 15.74 -1.59
CA GLU A 143 16.69 16.44 -1.37
C GLU A 143 15.54 15.55 -1.85
N ALA A 144 14.51 15.39 -1.01
CA ALA A 144 13.31 14.62 -1.31
C ALA A 144 12.05 15.40 -0.94
N SER A 145 10.93 15.03 -1.54
CA SER A 145 9.65 15.67 -1.25
C SER A 145 8.58 14.67 -0.90
N VAL A 146 7.59 15.11 -0.12
CA VAL A 146 6.36 14.38 0.18
C VAL A 146 5.19 15.14 -0.40
N LEU A 147 4.38 14.50 -1.21
CA LEU A 147 3.17 15.05 -1.80
C LEU A 147 1.96 14.65 -0.95
N GLY A 148 1.35 15.62 -0.28
CA GLY A 148 0.21 15.46 0.61
C GLY A 148 0.17 16.51 1.70
N ALA A 149 -0.94 16.63 2.43
CA ALA A 149 -1.15 17.67 3.44
C ALA A 149 -1.65 17.15 4.80
N GLY A 150 -2.04 15.86 4.91
CA GLY A 150 -2.58 15.27 6.15
C GLY A 150 -1.53 14.58 7.02
N ASP A 151 -1.99 13.98 8.11
CA ASP A 151 -1.14 13.27 9.08
C ASP A 151 -0.31 12.16 8.45
N TYR A 152 -0.84 11.49 7.42
CA TYR A 152 -0.10 10.48 6.69
C TYR A 152 1.12 11.09 5.98
N ALA A 153 0.97 12.25 5.33
CA ALA A 153 2.08 12.94 4.68
C ALA A 153 3.13 13.41 5.72
N LEU A 154 2.71 13.86 6.88
CA LEU A 154 3.62 14.23 7.98
C LEU A 154 4.39 13.01 8.52
N ALA A 155 3.75 11.86 8.63
CA ALA A 155 4.42 10.61 9.06
C ALA A 155 5.48 10.17 8.04
N GLU A 156 5.17 10.19 6.75
CA GLU A 156 6.13 9.89 5.67
C GLU A 156 7.29 10.92 5.66
N ALA A 157 6.99 12.21 5.85
CA ALA A 157 8.01 13.26 5.94
C ALA A 157 8.93 13.07 7.15
N ALA A 158 8.40 12.68 8.30
CA ALA A 158 9.19 12.41 9.50
C ALA A 158 10.20 11.25 9.27
N ALA A 159 9.78 10.20 8.57
CA ALA A 159 10.68 9.11 8.19
C ALA A 159 11.80 9.56 7.24
N LEU A 160 11.49 10.44 6.28
CA LEU A 160 12.48 10.99 5.36
C LEU A 160 13.48 11.91 6.04
N LEU A 161 13.05 12.71 7.02
CA LEU A 161 13.92 13.62 7.77
C LEU A 161 15.09 12.91 8.49
N LEU A 162 14.96 11.60 8.74
CA LEU A 162 16.04 10.79 9.34
C LEU A 162 17.18 10.48 8.34
N HIS A 163 16.94 10.65 7.04
CA HIS A 163 17.88 10.21 6.01
C HIS A 163 18.23 11.31 4.99
N ALA A 164 17.23 12.02 4.49
CA ALA A 164 17.41 13.04 3.44
C ALA A 164 18.14 14.30 3.98
N ALA A 165 18.87 14.98 3.10
CA ALA A 165 19.51 16.24 3.43
C ALA A 165 18.50 17.39 3.63
N LYS A 166 17.42 17.38 2.83
CA LYS A 166 16.27 18.27 2.99
C LYS A 166 14.99 17.53 2.60
N VAL A 167 13.91 17.85 3.28
CA VAL A 167 12.59 17.31 3.00
C VAL A 167 11.60 18.44 2.74
N HIS A 168 10.89 18.35 1.63
CA HIS A 168 9.89 19.30 1.19
C HIS A 168 8.50 18.66 1.29
N LEU A 169 7.56 19.33 1.96
CA LEU A 169 6.14 18.95 1.96
C LEU A 169 5.42 19.77 0.89
N LEU A 170 4.82 19.08 -0.06
CA LEU A 170 4.10 19.67 -1.20
C LEU A 170 2.61 19.44 -0.98
N THR A 171 1.89 20.44 -0.51
CA THR A 171 0.45 20.29 -0.21
C THR A 171 -0.44 20.35 -1.44
N ASN A 172 0.11 20.72 -2.59
CA ASN A 172 -0.58 20.80 -3.89
C ASN A 172 -1.86 21.66 -3.85
N GLY A 173 -1.78 22.82 -3.22
CA GLY A 173 -2.88 23.77 -3.11
C GLY A 173 -3.75 23.60 -1.87
N GLU A 174 -3.48 22.62 -1.01
CA GLU A 174 -4.11 22.50 0.31
C GLU A 174 -3.40 23.41 1.33
N ALA A 175 -4.09 23.71 2.43
CA ALA A 175 -3.50 24.48 3.53
C ALA A 175 -2.34 23.72 4.16
N ALA A 176 -1.34 24.44 4.66
CA ALA A 176 -0.27 23.86 5.44
C ALA A 176 -0.83 23.19 6.70
N PRO A 177 -0.31 22.02 7.13
CA PRO A 177 -0.68 21.39 8.39
C PRO A 177 -0.45 22.31 9.58
N ALA A 178 -1.31 22.23 10.61
CA ALA A 178 -1.19 23.07 11.80
C ALA A 178 0.10 22.82 12.60
N HIS A 179 0.61 21.60 12.56
CA HIS A 179 1.84 21.20 13.24
C HIS A 179 2.80 20.60 12.22
N VAL A 180 3.85 21.34 11.92
CA VAL A 180 4.89 20.93 10.97
C VAL A 180 6.15 20.52 11.75
N PRO A 181 6.70 19.31 11.53
CA PRO A 181 7.97 18.90 12.12
C PRO A 181 9.10 19.88 11.81
N ALA A 182 10.02 20.08 12.78
CA ALA A 182 11.20 20.90 12.56
C ALA A 182 12.04 20.33 11.40
N GLY A 183 12.54 21.20 10.54
CA GLY A 183 13.34 20.83 9.37
C GLY A 183 12.54 20.50 8.10
N LEU A 184 11.22 20.48 8.17
CA LEU A 184 10.36 20.27 7.00
C LEU A 184 10.06 21.61 6.31
N LEU A 185 10.31 21.68 5.01
CA LEU A 185 10.07 22.86 4.18
C LEU A 185 8.70 22.73 3.47
N VAL A 186 7.75 23.59 3.79
CA VAL A 186 6.37 23.49 3.29
C VAL A 186 6.16 24.37 2.06
N HIS A 187 5.57 23.79 1.02
CA HIS A 187 5.15 24.44 -0.22
C HIS A 187 3.66 24.20 -0.41
N THR A 188 2.89 25.28 -0.51
CA THR A 188 1.41 25.22 -0.66
C THR A 188 0.94 25.45 -2.07
N GLU A 189 1.84 25.75 -3.00
CA GLU A 189 1.54 25.97 -4.39
C GLU A 189 1.04 24.69 -5.07
N ARG A 190 0.17 24.84 -6.07
CA ARG A 190 -0.26 23.71 -6.90
C ARG A 190 0.88 23.20 -7.75
N LEU A 191 0.95 21.89 -7.91
CA LEU A 191 1.90 21.22 -8.79
C LEU A 191 1.33 21.12 -10.22
N ALA A 192 2.20 21.23 -11.19
CA ALA A 192 1.91 20.96 -12.61
C ALA A 192 2.42 19.58 -13.02
N ALA A 193 3.63 19.20 -12.57
CA ALA A 193 4.26 17.93 -12.98
C ALA A 193 5.37 17.49 -12.01
N VAL A 194 5.69 16.21 -12.07
CA VAL A 194 6.96 15.62 -11.63
C VAL A 194 7.77 15.31 -12.89
N GLU A 195 9.00 15.77 -12.96
CA GLU A 195 9.80 15.66 -14.17
C GLU A 195 11.17 15.06 -13.92
N GLY A 196 11.73 14.43 -14.98
CA GLY A 196 13.07 13.91 -15.05
C GLY A 196 13.24 12.92 -16.20
N GLU A 197 14.47 12.69 -16.60
CA GLU A 197 14.82 11.73 -17.64
C GLU A 197 15.17 10.38 -17.01
N GLY A 198 14.23 9.42 -17.11
CA GLY A 198 14.37 8.08 -16.53
C GLY A 198 14.30 8.01 -15.00
N ARG A 199 14.27 9.14 -14.29
CA ARG A 199 14.09 9.23 -12.84
C ARG A 199 13.64 10.64 -12.45
N VAL A 200 13.11 10.80 -11.23
CA VAL A 200 12.74 12.12 -10.70
C VAL A 200 13.97 13.02 -10.59
N GLU A 201 13.87 14.23 -11.12
CA GLU A 201 14.87 15.29 -11.02
C GLU A 201 14.32 16.57 -10.41
N ARG A 202 13.01 16.84 -10.59
CA ARG A 202 12.34 18.05 -10.05
C ARG A 202 10.83 17.89 -9.99
N VAL A 203 10.21 18.72 -9.18
CA VAL A 203 8.78 19.03 -9.28
C VAL A 203 8.60 20.41 -9.88
N VAL A 204 7.54 20.56 -10.68
CA VAL A 204 7.19 21.84 -11.34
C VAL A 204 5.89 22.32 -10.75
N PHE A 205 5.87 23.57 -10.30
CA PHE A 205 4.67 24.24 -9.79
C PHE A 205 3.86 24.84 -10.94
N ALA A 206 2.56 25.01 -10.73
CA ALA A 206 1.65 25.60 -11.71
C ALA A 206 2.05 27.03 -12.13
N GLY A 207 2.78 27.75 -11.29
CA GLY A 207 3.36 29.06 -11.60
C GLY A 207 4.62 29.02 -12.48
N GLY A 208 5.07 27.82 -12.90
CA GLY A 208 6.24 27.65 -13.77
C GLY A 208 7.58 27.55 -13.04
N THR A 209 7.63 27.74 -11.73
CA THR A 209 8.84 27.52 -10.94
C THR A 209 9.09 26.03 -10.76
N ALA A 210 10.35 25.62 -10.62
CA ALA A 210 10.73 24.23 -10.39
C ALA A 210 11.53 24.11 -9.09
N LEU A 211 11.33 22.99 -8.38
CA LEU A 211 12.05 22.60 -7.18
C LEU A 211 12.84 21.32 -7.50
N PRO A 212 14.19 21.37 -7.50
CA PRO A 212 14.99 20.18 -7.69
C PRO A 212 14.83 19.21 -6.51
N VAL A 213 14.46 17.96 -6.80
CA VAL A 213 14.35 16.89 -5.83
C VAL A 213 14.73 15.56 -6.49
N SER A 214 15.33 14.66 -5.73
CA SER A 214 15.70 13.33 -6.20
C SER A 214 14.57 12.30 -6.07
N GLY A 215 13.50 12.65 -5.34
CA GLY A 215 12.35 11.77 -5.15
C GLY A 215 11.12 12.48 -4.65
N VAL A 216 9.96 11.89 -4.99
CA VAL A 216 8.62 12.34 -4.57
C VAL A 216 7.90 11.18 -3.90
N PHE A 217 7.58 11.33 -2.63
CA PHE A 217 6.82 10.36 -1.84
C PHE A 217 5.34 10.75 -1.83
N VAL A 218 4.52 9.97 -2.49
CA VAL A 218 3.08 10.27 -2.64
C VAL A 218 2.33 9.79 -1.41
N ALA A 219 1.77 10.73 -0.67
CA ALA A 219 1.06 10.52 0.60
C ALA A 219 -0.30 11.26 0.65
N VAL A 220 -1.04 11.24 -0.46
CA VAL A 220 -2.36 11.89 -0.58
C VAL A 220 -3.51 11.05 -0.03
N GLY A 221 -3.24 9.85 0.46
CA GLY A 221 -4.21 8.96 1.08
C GLY A 221 -4.17 7.54 0.54
N THR A 222 -5.00 6.70 1.13
CA THR A 222 -5.13 5.28 0.77
C THR A 222 -6.61 4.94 0.52
N ALA A 223 -6.87 4.11 -0.50
CA ALA A 223 -8.14 3.43 -0.70
C ALA A 223 -7.92 1.93 -0.50
N GLY A 224 -8.88 1.21 0.07
CA GLY A 224 -8.73 -0.23 0.31
C GLY A 224 -9.84 -0.83 1.16
N SER A 225 -9.47 -1.76 2.03
CA SER A 225 -10.39 -2.55 2.89
C SER A 225 -11.41 -1.72 3.68
N THR A 226 -11.09 -0.46 3.98
CA THR A 226 -11.97 0.48 4.68
C THR A 226 -13.30 0.72 3.99
N ALA A 227 -13.34 0.71 2.65
CA ALA A 227 -14.59 0.91 1.91
C ALA A 227 -15.56 -0.27 2.09
N ILE A 228 -15.05 -1.50 2.12
CA ILE A 228 -15.87 -2.70 2.36
C ILE A 228 -16.28 -2.77 3.83
N ALA A 229 -15.37 -2.49 4.75
CA ALA A 229 -15.68 -2.48 6.18
C ALA A 229 -16.81 -1.48 6.50
N LYS A 230 -16.77 -0.28 5.92
CA LYS A 230 -17.85 0.71 6.07
C LYS A 230 -19.18 0.23 5.50
N LYS A 231 -19.19 -0.45 4.34
CA LYS A 231 -20.41 -1.04 3.77
C LYS A 231 -21.04 -2.10 4.67
N LEU A 232 -20.22 -2.79 5.46
CA LEU A 232 -20.66 -3.77 6.48
C LEU A 232 -21.07 -3.12 7.81
N GLY A 233 -21.01 -1.79 7.93
CA GLY A 233 -21.33 -1.07 9.17
C GLY A 233 -20.26 -1.21 10.26
N ILE A 234 -19.03 -1.60 9.92
CA ILE A 234 -17.91 -1.69 10.85
C ILE A 234 -17.37 -0.28 11.10
N LEU A 235 -17.33 0.13 12.36
CA LEU A 235 -16.66 1.35 12.82
C LEU A 235 -15.14 1.13 12.76
N LEU A 236 -14.44 2.09 12.17
CA LEU A 236 -12.98 2.07 11.97
C LEU A 236 -12.34 3.19 12.76
#